data_1eb9c174aff6bcfeab6afba1020dcf20
#
_entry.id   1eb9c174aff6bcfeab6afba1020dcf20
#
_cell.length_a   1.000
_cell.length_b   1.000
_cell.length_c   1.000
_cell.angle_alpha   90.00
_cell.angle_beta   90.00
_cell.angle_gamma   90.00
#
_symmetry.space_group_name_H-M   'P 1'
#
loop_
_entity.id
_entity.type
_entity.pdbx_description
1 polymer ?
#
loop_
_entity_poly.entity_id
_entity_poly.type
_entity_poly.pdbx_seq_one_letter_code
_entity_poly.pdbx_strand_id
1 'polypeptide(L)'
;MSDYLNRLNETKRRYPFAGWQSSGLEQYTPEACASFVAVFDDLIAKLGSLGEGAQESQKIAAFKTAVAALNALNEEDESLIETGEREDLCELCNVIATAAGIDPTKYGDGEGPASEWRDW
;
A
#
# COMPACT_ATOMS: atom_id res chain seq x y z
N MET A 1 5.86 -17.65 -17.01
CA MET A 1 5.87 -17.05 -15.67
C MET A 1 6.50 -15.70 -15.74
N SER A 2 5.86 -14.74 -15.15
CA SER A 2 6.32 -13.36 -15.23
C SER A 2 7.15 -13.00 -14.02
N ASP A 3 8.35 -12.47 -14.23
CA ASP A 3 9.16 -11.89 -13.15
C ASP A 3 8.44 -10.72 -12.49
N TYR A 4 7.62 -10.01 -13.25
CA TYR A 4 6.80 -8.91 -12.76
C TYR A 4 5.84 -9.38 -11.66
N LEU A 5 5.10 -10.46 -11.91
CA LEU A 5 4.18 -11.03 -10.92
C LEU A 5 4.95 -11.52 -9.68
N ASN A 6 6.12 -12.11 -9.87
CA ASN A 6 6.95 -12.55 -8.76
C ASN A 6 7.42 -11.37 -7.91
N ARG A 7 7.86 -10.29 -8.56
CA ARG A 7 8.28 -9.07 -7.84
C ARG A 7 7.14 -8.48 -7.02
N LEU A 8 5.95 -8.41 -7.61
CA LEU A 8 4.77 -7.91 -6.89
C LEU A 8 4.43 -8.78 -5.69
N ASN A 9 4.41 -10.09 -5.87
CA ASN A 9 4.07 -11.01 -4.79
C ASN A 9 5.12 -11.00 -3.67
N GLU A 10 6.39 -10.79 -4.00
CA GLU A 10 7.44 -10.70 -3.00
C GLU A 10 7.29 -9.49 -2.09
N THR A 11 6.64 -8.42 -2.56
CA THR A 11 6.41 -7.24 -1.72
C THR A 11 5.54 -7.55 -0.50
N LYS A 12 4.76 -8.64 -0.56
CA LYS A 12 3.94 -9.08 0.59
C LYS A 12 4.79 -9.43 1.81
N ARG A 13 6.05 -9.78 1.61
CA ARG A 13 6.98 -10.04 2.71
C ARG A 13 7.33 -8.78 3.49
N ARG A 14 7.04 -7.62 2.91
CA ARG A 14 7.30 -6.30 3.52
C ARG A 14 6.08 -5.76 4.26
N TYR A 15 4.97 -6.51 4.31
CA TYR A 15 3.78 -6.09 5.05
C TYR A 15 4.11 -5.92 6.53
N PRO A 16 3.80 -4.75 7.13
CA PRO A 16 4.14 -4.49 8.52
C PRO A 16 3.07 -4.95 9.51
N PHE A 17 1.97 -5.51 9.02
CA PHE A 17 0.73 -5.67 9.81
C PHE A 17 0.85 -6.69 10.92
N ALA A 18 1.61 -7.76 10.73
CA ALA A 18 1.89 -8.72 11.80
C ALA A 18 2.65 -8.05 12.95
N GLY A 19 3.59 -7.16 12.62
CA GLY A 19 4.32 -6.38 13.61
C GLY A 19 3.42 -5.43 14.37
N TRP A 20 2.47 -4.77 13.68
CA TRP A 20 1.50 -3.91 14.33
C TRP A 20 0.64 -4.70 15.31
N GLN A 21 0.15 -5.87 14.89
CA GLN A 21 -0.71 -6.71 15.71
C GLN A 21 0.03 -7.20 16.97
N SER A 22 1.32 -7.47 16.86
CA SER A 22 2.13 -7.93 17.98
C SER A 22 2.70 -6.80 18.84
N SER A 23 2.46 -5.54 18.47
CA SER A 23 3.00 -4.38 19.17
C SER A 23 2.37 -4.15 20.56
N GLY A 24 1.22 -4.77 20.82
CA GLY A 24 0.49 -4.58 22.07
C GLY A 24 -0.47 -3.39 22.06
N LEU A 25 -0.57 -2.67 20.96
CA LEU A 25 -1.52 -1.56 20.82
C LEU A 25 -2.92 -2.11 20.52
N GLU A 26 -3.91 -1.68 21.28
CA GLU A 26 -5.25 -2.25 21.25
C GLU A 26 -5.99 -2.03 19.93
N GLN A 27 -5.68 -0.95 19.19
CA GLN A 27 -6.36 -0.65 17.93
C GLN A 27 -5.99 -1.63 16.83
N TYR A 28 -4.86 -2.33 16.92
CA TYR A 28 -4.42 -3.25 15.88
C TYR A 28 -4.92 -4.67 16.13
N THR A 29 -6.26 -4.81 16.05
CA THR A 29 -6.92 -6.11 16.16
C THR A 29 -6.66 -6.94 14.89
N PRO A 30 -6.87 -8.28 14.94
CA PRO A 30 -6.79 -9.09 13.72
C PRO A 30 -7.69 -8.59 12.60
N GLU A 31 -8.87 -8.08 12.92
CA GLU A 31 -9.82 -7.55 11.93
C GLU A 31 -9.30 -6.27 11.29
N ALA A 32 -8.74 -5.35 12.09
CA ALA A 32 -8.17 -4.11 11.56
C ALA A 32 -6.99 -4.41 10.65
N CYS A 33 -6.09 -5.29 11.07
CA CYS A 33 -4.93 -5.68 10.25
C CYS A 33 -5.36 -6.39 8.97
N ALA A 34 -6.40 -7.23 9.03
CA ALA A 34 -6.96 -7.88 7.85
C ALA A 34 -7.49 -6.87 6.83
N SER A 35 -8.08 -5.77 7.30
CA SER A 35 -8.56 -4.71 6.42
C SER A 35 -7.41 -4.05 5.65
N PHE A 36 -6.27 -3.79 6.32
CA PHE A 36 -5.09 -3.26 5.65
C PHE A 36 -4.51 -4.26 4.66
N VAL A 37 -4.41 -5.54 5.04
CA VAL A 37 -3.93 -6.59 4.14
C VAL A 37 -4.78 -6.65 2.88
N ALA A 38 -6.12 -6.58 3.02
CA ALA A 38 -7.02 -6.63 1.87
C ALA A 38 -6.76 -5.49 0.90
N VAL A 39 -6.50 -4.27 1.40
CA VAL A 39 -6.19 -3.12 0.54
C VAL A 39 -4.97 -3.40 -0.33
N PHE A 40 -3.90 -3.89 0.27
CA PHE A 40 -2.65 -4.12 -0.45
C PHE A 40 -2.69 -5.38 -1.31
N ASP A 41 -3.40 -6.42 -0.88
CA ASP A 41 -3.64 -7.59 -1.72
C ASP A 41 -4.39 -7.21 -3.00
N ASP A 42 -5.42 -6.35 -2.86
CA ASP A 42 -6.19 -5.87 -4.01
C ASP A 42 -5.32 -5.00 -4.94
N LEU A 43 -4.48 -4.14 -4.36
CA LEU A 43 -3.55 -3.33 -5.15
C LEU A 43 -2.60 -4.22 -5.97
N ILE A 44 -2.00 -5.21 -5.32
CA ILE A 44 -1.05 -6.12 -5.99
C ILE A 44 -1.78 -6.93 -7.07
N ALA A 45 -2.99 -7.42 -6.79
CA ALA A 45 -3.78 -8.16 -7.76
C ALA A 45 -4.13 -7.29 -8.97
N LYS A 46 -4.49 -6.03 -8.74
CA LYS A 46 -4.81 -5.09 -9.82
C LYS A 46 -3.59 -4.81 -10.70
N LEU A 47 -2.44 -4.52 -10.07
CA LEU A 47 -1.20 -4.30 -10.80
C LEU A 47 -0.81 -5.52 -11.62
N GLY A 48 -0.96 -6.72 -11.02
CA GLY A 48 -0.67 -7.97 -11.72
C GLY A 48 -1.58 -8.17 -12.92
N SER A 49 -2.87 -7.88 -12.81
CA SER A 49 -3.82 -8.05 -13.91
C SER A 49 -3.60 -7.02 -15.03
N LEU A 50 -3.12 -5.81 -14.70
CA LEU A 50 -2.77 -4.81 -15.71
C LEU A 50 -1.56 -5.24 -16.53
N GLY A 51 -0.60 -5.92 -15.91
CA GLY A 51 0.62 -6.39 -16.56
C GLY A 51 1.73 -5.34 -16.56
N GLU A 52 2.94 -5.80 -16.74
CA GLU A 52 4.15 -4.96 -16.73
C GLU A 52 4.12 -3.88 -17.81
N GLY A 53 3.56 -4.20 -18.97
CA GLY A 53 3.50 -3.27 -20.11
C GLY A 53 2.36 -2.26 -20.04
N ALA A 54 1.54 -2.27 -19.00
CA ALA A 54 0.46 -1.30 -18.86
C ALA A 54 1.01 0.12 -18.74
N GLN A 55 0.21 1.10 -19.11
CA GLN A 55 0.61 2.51 -18.99
C GLN A 55 0.75 2.89 -17.51
N GLU A 56 1.70 3.77 -17.24
CA GLU A 56 1.93 4.23 -15.86
C GLU A 56 0.68 4.86 -15.26
N SER A 57 -0.11 5.59 -16.06
CA SER A 57 -1.35 6.20 -15.59
C SER A 57 -2.35 5.16 -15.07
N GLN A 58 -2.39 3.98 -15.69
CA GLN A 58 -3.27 2.89 -15.23
C GLN A 58 -2.77 2.30 -13.91
N LYS A 59 -1.46 2.13 -13.78
CA LYS A 59 -0.85 1.62 -12.55
C LYS A 59 -1.05 2.61 -11.41
N ILE A 60 -0.85 3.91 -11.67
CA ILE A 60 -1.03 4.95 -10.66
C ILE A 60 -2.50 5.03 -10.22
N ALA A 61 -3.45 4.81 -11.13
CA ALA A 61 -4.86 4.77 -10.75
C ALA A 61 -5.15 3.66 -9.74
N ALA A 62 -4.44 2.52 -9.83
CA ALA A 62 -4.55 1.46 -8.83
C ALA A 62 -4.06 1.92 -7.45
N PHE A 63 -2.95 2.65 -7.39
CA PHE A 63 -2.45 3.24 -6.13
C PHE A 63 -3.44 4.25 -5.57
N LYS A 64 -4.02 5.10 -6.41
CA LYS A 64 -5.03 6.06 -5.97
C LYS A 64 -6.21 5.35 -5.29
N THR A 65 -6.69 4.25 -5.89
CA THR A 65 -7.77 3.45 -5.32
C THR A 65 -7.38 2.88 -3.95
N ALA A 66 -6.16 2.36 -3.84
CA ALA A 66 -5.67 1.79 -2.58
C ALA A 66 -5.57 2.87 -1.50
N VAL A 67 -5.02 4.04 -1.83
CA VAL A 67 -4.90 5.13 -0.86
C VAL A 67 -6.27 5.64 -0.44
N ALA A 68 -7.23 5.71 -1.38
CA ALA A 68 -8.62 6.08 -1.04
C ALA A 68 -9.22 5.09 -0.03
N ALA A 69 -8.94 3.80 -0.19
CA ALA A 69 -9.39 2.79 0.77
C ALA A 69 -8.74 2.99 2.14
N LEU A 70 -7.46 3.34 2.19
CA LEU A 70 -6.78 3.67 3.45
C LEU A 70 -7.38 4.92 4.09
N ASN A 71 -7.71 5.93 3.30
CA ASN A 71 -8.39 7.13 3.80
C ASN A 71 -9.72 6.76 4.46
N ALA A 72 -10.49 5.85 3.84
CA ALA A 72 -11.76 5.39 4.40
C ALA A 72 -11.56 4.66 5.73
N LEU A 73 -10.53 3.82 5.84
CA LEU A 73 -10.22 3.15 7.10
C LEU A 73 -9.85 4.16 8.19
N ASN A 74 -9.08 5.18 7.84
CA ASN A 74 -8.70 6.22 8.78
C ASN A 74 -9.90 7.06 9.23
N GLU A 75 -10.87 7.30 8.34
CA GLU A 75 -12.10 8.01 8.70
C GLU A 75 -12.97 7.22 9.68
N GLU A 76 -12.99 5.90 9.57
CA GLU A 76 -13.74 5.04 10.49
C GLU A 76 -13.11 5.00 11.88
N ASP A 77 -11.78 5.04 11.96
CA ASP A 77 -11.05 4.99 13.22
C ASP A 77 -9.73 5.73 13.06
N GLU A 78 -9.69 6.96 13.50
CA GLU A 78 -8.51 7.82 13.39
C GLU A 78 -7.32 7.32 14.21
N SER A 79 -7.51 6.35 15.12
CA SER A 79 -6.42 5.76 15.87
C SER A 79 -5.63 4.72 15.09
N LEU A 80 -6.11 4.29 13.92
CA LEU A 80 -5.48 3.20 13.15
C LEU A 80 -4.17 3.62 12.49
N ILE A 81 -4.05 4.87 12.08
CA ILE A 81 -2.83 5.32 11.38
C ILE A 81 -2.17 6.43 12.18
N GLU A 82 -1.21 6.05 13.00
CA GLU A 82 -0.37 6.98 13.73
C GLU A 82 0.93 7.22 12.94
N THR A 83 1.86 8.00 13.47
CA THR A 83 3.06 8.41 12.75
C THR A 83 3.89 7.23 12.24
N GLY A 84 4.14 6.24 13.09
CA GLY A 84 4.93 5.06 12.70
C GLY A 84 4.24 4.23 11.63
N GLU A 85 2.93 4.05 11.76
CA GLU A 85 2.13 3.30 10.79
C GLU A 85 2.04 4.03 9.46
N ARG A 86 1.92 5.35 9.49
CA ARG A 86 1.95 6.17 8.28
C ARG A 86 3.25 5.97 7.51
N GLU A 87 4.38 5.97 8.21
CA GLU A 87 5.68 5.74 7.60
C GLU A 87 5.76 4.35 6.97
N ASP A 88 5.26 3.33 7.68
CA ASP A 88 5.23 1.96 7.18
C ASP A 88 4.36 1.84 5.92
N LEU A 89 3.19 2.48 5.90
CA LEU A 89 2.29 2.45 4.75
C LEU A 89 2.90 3.17 3.55
N CYS A 90 3.52 4.32 3.76
CA CYS A 90 4.18 5.06 2.68
C CYS A 90 5.34 4.26 2.10
N GLU A 91 6.15 3.63 2.96
CA GLU A 91 7.25 2.79 2.50
C GLU A 91 6.74 1.58 1.72
N LEU A 92 5.68 0.92 2.19
CA LEU A 92 5.10 -0.23 1.50
C LEU A 92 4.61 0.18 0.11
N CYS A 93 3.92 1.32 -0.01
CA CYS A 93 3.49 1.83 -1.31
C CYS A 93 4.69 2.04 -2.24
N ASN A 94 5.80 2.57 -1.72
CA ASN A 94 7.01 2.80 -2.51
C ASN A 94 7.65 1.48 -2.97
N VAL A 95 7.68 0.48 -2.10
CA VAL A 95 8.19 -0.86 -2.43
C VAL A 95 7.36 -1.48 -3.55
N ILE A 96 6.03 -1.40 -3.45
CA ILE A 96 5.13 -1.95 -4.46
C ILE A 96 5.26 -1.16 -5.78
N ALA A 97 5.36 0.16 -5.71
CA ALA A 97 5.56 1.00 -6.90
C ALA A 97 6.83 0.60 -7.66
N THR A 98 7.93 0.43 -6.94
CA THR A 98 9.20 0.00 -7.53
C THR A 98 9.05 -1.37 -8.19
N ALA A 99 8.39 -2.32 -7.53
CA ALA A 99 8.13 -3.65 -8.10
C ALA A 99 7.27 -3.56 -9.36
N ALA A 100 6.36 -2.59 -9.44
CA ALA A 100 5.50 -2.37 -10.60
C ALA A 100 6.20 -1.59 -11.73
N GLY A 101 7.47 -1.20 -11.54
CA GLY A 101 8.21 -0.45 -12.55
C GLY A 101 7.95 1.05 -12.52
N ILE A 102 7.46 1.57 -11.43
CA ILE A 102 7.18 2.99 -11.23
C ILE A 102 8.25 3.60 -10.34
N ASP A 103 8.74 4.78 -10.70
CA ASP A 103 9.64 5.55 -9.83
C ASP A 103 8.79 6.30 -8.79
N PRO A 104 8.79 5.87 -7.51
CA PRO A 104 7.96 6.51 -6.51
C PRO A 104 8.31 7.98 -6.25
N THR A 105 9.56 8.40 -6.54
CA THR A 105 9.99 9.78 -6.30
C THR A 105 9.34 10.79 -7.22
N LYS A 106 8.63 10.34 -8.26
CA LYS A 106 7.88 11.23 -9.16
C LYS A 106 6.54 11.68 -8.57
N TYR A 107 6.15 11.13 -7.43
CA TYR A 107 4.84 11.36 -6.83
C TYR A 107 4.98 11.85 -5.39
N GLY A 108 3.97 12.59 -4.92
CA GLY A 108 3.93 13.05 -3.53
C GLY A 108 5.12 13.93 -3.16
N ASP A 109 5.56 14.82 -4.07
CA ASP A 109 6.72 15.69 -3.88
C ASP A 109 7.99 14.91 -3.51
N GLY A 110 8.15 13.71 -4.11
CA GLY A 110 9.31 12.84 -3.87
C GLY A 110 9.11 11.83 -2.76
N GLU A 111 8.01 11.90 -2.02
CA GLU A 111 7.74 10.98 -0.91
C GLU A 111 7.05 9.69 -1.35
N GLY A 112 6.43 9.68 -2.52
CA GLY A 112 5.81 8.49 -3.09
C GLY A 112 4.32 8.63 -3.36
N PRO A 113 3.71 7.61 -4.02
CA PRO A 113 2.30 7.68 -4.42
C PRO A 113 1.33 7.89 -3.27
N ALA A 114 1.58 7.31 -2.10
CA ALA A 114 0.67 7.50 -0.96
C ALA A 114 0.51 8.97 -0.61
N SER A 115 1.58 9.75 -0.69
CA SER A 115 1.57 11.18 -0.33
C SER A 115 0.81 12.05 -1.32
N GLU A 116 0.49 11.53 -2.51
CA GLU A 116 -0.35 12.26 -3.47
C GLU A 116 -1.80 12.38 -2.98
N TRP A 117 -2.32 11.37 -2.29
CA TRP A 117 -3.75 11.27 -2.02
C TRP A 117 -4.11 11.02 -0.56
N ARG A 118 -3.14 10.73 0.31
CA ARG A 118 -3.43 10.40 1.70
C ARG A 118 -3.96 11.61 2.47
N ASP A 119 -4.89 11.37 3.37
CA ASP A 119 -5.42 12.38 4.30
C ASP A 119 -5.10 12.07 5.77
N TRP A 120 -4.16 11.15 5.97
CA TRP A 120 -3.69 10.71 7.29
C TRP A 120 -2.22 11.00 7.56
#